data_dde81670fb1df265b0e5a81ea665eafa
#
_entry.id   dde81670fb1df265b0e5a81ea665eafa
#
_cell.length_a   1.000
_cell.length_b   1.000
_cell.length_c   1.000
_cell.angle_alpha   90.00
_cell.angle_beta   90.00
_cell.angle_gamma   90.00
#
_symmetry.space_group_name_H-M   'P 1'
#
loop_
_entity.id
_entity.type
_entity.pdbx_description
1 polymer ?
#
loop_
_entity_poly.entity_id
_entity_poly.type
_entity_poly.pdbx_seq_one_letter_code
_entity_poly.pdbx_strand_id
1 'polypeptide(L)'
;MSTLNSQRLNSFGTASIPKLVLQFSVPAIISMLVNALYNIVDRFFVGQGVGSLGIAGITLCFPICLFIMAMSMMIGVGGNTLFAIRLGQKKYIQASIILNNSFTLLILMAVSTFALGEIFMVPLLKLFGASEQTLPVASSYMRILLFGAVFQTIAPGMNHFIRSMGHPKTAMFREVIGAVSNIILDWLFIMKFHWGIEGAAWATISSQLIASALITQFFVKKDTPIKIRWRHMKLRFPYVRKIIILGIPPSLMQLCNSLMNAILAWSLTTYGNISLHDTGVLSGGDMAISAFGIVNSIASFILLPLLGFVHGTQPIIGYNYGARLNARVKATLKFTFIYAFGFMIVAWALMMWQAEALVAPFAPNDLKLQETAAWAMRIFGAAFFMIPLGLVSGSFFQGTGKALRSMFLNGCRQVILLIPFLLVLPHFLELKGVFMAQPIADAGAAFIGLAMLLHELKKLK
;
A
#
# COMPACT_ATOMS: atom_id res chain seq x y z
N MET A 1 29.63 -11.54 -11.82
CA MET A 1 28.23 -11.40 -12.31
C MET A 1 28.11 -12.29 -13.54
N SER A 2 27.07 -13.12 -13.63
CA SER A 2 26.79 -13.84 -14.90
C SER A 2 26.43 -12.82 -15.99
N THR A 3 26.76 -13.13 -17.24
CA THR A 3 26.50 -12.28 -18.42
C THR A 3 25.01 -11.91 -18.53
N LEU A 4 24.11 -12.81 -18.22
CA LEU A 4 22.66 -12.62 -18.21
C LEU A 4 22.20 -11.57 -17.16
N ASN A 5 22.81 -11.53 -15.99
CA ASN A 5 22.46 -10.60 -14.93
C ASN A 5 22.99 -9.19 -15.20
N SER A 6 24.17 -9.07 -15.82
CA SER A 6 24.68 -7.78 -16.28
C SER A 6 23.83 -7.21 -17.42
N GLN A 7 23.32 -8.05 -18.33
CA GLN A 7 22.40 -7.64 -19.39
C GLN A 7 21.07 -7.11 -18.84
N ARG A 8 20.48 -7.79 -17.82
CA ARG A 8 19.23 -7.33 -17.19
C ARG A 8 19.39 -6.00 -16.45
N LEU A 9 20.49 -5.79 -15.74
CA LEU A 9 20.76 -4.51 -15.10
C LEU A 9 21.03 -3.41 -16.15
N ASN A 10 21.73 -3.73 -17.22
CA ASN A 10 21.98 -2.80 -18.32
C ASN A 10 20.68 -2.44 -19.07
N SER A 11 19.68 -3.32 -19.12
CA SER A 11 18.40 -3.05 -19.77
C SER A 11 17.67 -1.83 -19.19
N PHE A 12 17.85 -1.50 -17.90
CA PHE A 12 17.31 -0.26 -17.33
C PHE A 12 17.82 1.00 -18.04
N GLY A 13 19.08 0.96 -18.50
CA GLY A 13 19.73 2.07 -19.19
C GLY A 13 19.62 2.03 -20.71
N THR A 14 19.27 0.88 -21.32
CA THR A 14 19.35 0.68 -22.78
C THR A 14 18.02 0.29 -23.43
N ALA A 15 17.14 -0.45 -22.76
CA ALA A 15 15.87 -0.88 -23.34
C ALA A 15 14.94 0.29 -23.63
N SER A 16 14.00 0.12 -24.58
CA SER A 16 12.96 1.10 -24.86
C SER A 16 12.08 1.37 -23.63
N ILE A 17 11.83 2.63 -23.32
CA ILE A 17 11.10 3.04 -22.11
C ILE A 17 9.70 2.46 -22.03
N PRO A 18 8.86 2.49 -23.10
CA PRO A 18 7.51 1.91 -23.04
C PRO A 18 7.52 0.42 -22.66
N LYS A 19 8.40 -0.37 -23.31
CA LYS A 19 8.55 -1.80 -23.05
C LYS A 19 8.99 -2.04 -21.60
N LEU A 20 9.94 -1.25 -21.10
CA LEU A 20 10.46 -1.36 -19.74
C LEU A 20 9.39 -1.01 -18.71
N VAL A 21 8.66 0.08 -18.91
CA VAL A 21 7.56 0.49 -18.02
C VAL A 21 6.51 -0.60 -17.94
N LEU A 22 6.02 -1.13 -19.06
CA LEU A 22 5.03 -2.21 -19.07
C LEU A 22 5.57 -3.50 -18.42
N GLN A 23 6.81 -3.87 -18.71
CA GLN A 23 7.46 -5.06 -18.13
C GLN A 23 7.52 -5.02 -16.60
N PHE A 24 7.63 -3.83 -16.01
CA PHE A 24 7.69 -3.66 -14.55
C PHE A 24 6.33 -3.37 -13.93
N SER A 25 5.48 -2.61 -14.62
CA SER A 25 4.19 -2.20 -14.07
C SER A 25 3.14 -3.32 -14.12
N VAL A 26 3.07 -4.12 -15.19
CA VAL A 26 2.09 -5.21 -15.28
C VAL A 26 2.24 -6.22 -14.15
N PRO A 27 3.45 -6.74 -13.84
CA PRO A 27 3.62 -7.61 -12.67
C PRO A 27 3.28 -6.93 -11.34
N ALA A 28 3.56 -5.62 -11.20
CA ALA A 28 3.24 -4.90 -9.98
C ALA A 28 1.72 -4.71 -9.80
N ILE A 29 0.99 -4.44 -10.90
CA ILE A 29 -0.49 -4.37 -10.90
C ILE A 29 -1.07 -5.73 -10.47
N ILE A 30 -0.62 -6.82 -11.09
CA ILE A 30 -1.09 -8.17 -10.73
C ILE A 30 -0.83 -8.46 -9.25
N SER A 31 0.35 -8.14 -8.74
CA SER A 31 0.67 -8.29 -7.31
C SER A 31 -0.31 -7.52 -6.41
N MET A 32 -0.63 -6.28 -6.76
CA MET A 32 -1.57 -5.44 -6.00
C MET A 32 -2.99 -6.01 -6.00
N LEU A 33 -3.47 -6.44 -7.16
CA LEU A 33 -4.81 -7.03 -7.30
C LEU A 33 -4.91 -8.37 -6.55
N VAL A 34 -3.91 -9.23 -6.66
CA VAL A 34 -3.88 -10.51 -5.93
C VAL A 34 -3.84 -10.28 -4.43
N ASN A 35 -3.10 -9.27 -3.97
CA ASN A 35 -3.04 -8.91 -2.55
C ASN A 35 -4.40 -8.40 -2.02
N ALA A 36 -5.12 -7.61 -2.82
CA ALA A 36 -6.48 -7.19 -2.46
C ALA A 36 -7.46 -8.37 -2.43
N LEU A 37 -7.37 -9.26 -3.42
CA LEU A 37 -8.23 -10.43 -3.51
C LEU A 37 -8.04 -11.36 -2.29
N TYR A 38 -6.80 -11.62 -1.92
CA TYR A 38 -6.54 -12.49 -0.77
C TYR A 38 -7.12 -11.89 0.52
N ASN A 39 -7.03 -10.57 0.75
CA ASN A 39 -7.62 -9.94 1.94
C ASN A 39 -9.16 -10.07 1.99
N ILE A 40 -9.82 -10.06 0.83
CA ILE A 40 -11.27 -10.27 0.74
C ILE A 40 -11.62 -11.73 1.06
N VAL A 41 -10.87 -12.66 0.48
CA VAL A 41 -11.11 -14.11 0.66
C VAL A 41 -10.81 -14.55 2.09
N ASP A 42 -9.76 -14.05 2.71
CA ASP A 42 -9.43 -14.28 4.13
C ASP A 42 -10.60 -13.88 5.04
N ARG A 43 -11.13 -12.66 4.87
CA ARG A 43 -12.30 -12.19 5.63
C ARG A 43 -13.55 -13.04 5.38
N PHE A 44 -13.73 -13.54 4.16
CA PHE A 44 -14.84 -14.43 3.82
C PHE A 44 -14.74 -15.75 4.60
N PHE A 45 -13.58 -16.40 4.62
CA PHE A 45 -13.39 -17.64 5.38
C PHE A 45 -13.56 -17.44 6.89
N VAL A 46 -13.03 -16.34 7.43
CA VAL A 46 -13.21 -16.02 8.85
C VAL A 46 -14.68 -15.75 9.16
N GLY A 47 -15.39 -15.03 8.30
CA GLY A 47 -16.82 -14.78 8.46
C GLY A 47 -17.65 -16.07 8.48
N GLN A 48 -17.34 -17.01 7.60
CA GLN A 48 -18.03 -18.30 7.50
C GLN A 48 -17.66 -19.29 8.63
N GLY A 49 -16.37 -19.33 9.00
CA GLY A 49 -15.88 -20.36 9.94
C GLY A 49 -15.83 -19.93 11.40
N VAL A 50 -15.76 -18.61 11.69
CA VAL A 50 -15.64 -18.08 13.05
C VAL A 50 -16.83 -17.16 13.42
N GLY A 51 -17.46 -16.58 12.41
CA GLY A 51 -18.60 -15.67 12.59
C GLY A 51 -18.22 -14.24 12.94
N SER A 52 -19.19 -13.46 13.40
CA SER A 52 -19.04 -12.02 13.66
C SER A 52 -17.99 -11.70 14.73
N LEU A 53 -17.84 -12.53 15.74
CA LEU A 53 -16.86 -12.34 16.81
C LEU A 53 -15.42 -12.45 16.28
N GLY A 54 -15.18 -13.35 15.31
CA GLY A 54 -13.89 -13.47 14.63
C GLY A 54 -13.56 -12.24 13.80
N ILE A 55 -14.53 -11.72 13.04
CA ILE A 55 -14.36 -10.48 12.24
C ILE A 55 -14.06 -9.29 13.16
N ALA A 56 -14.76 -9.19 14.30
CA ALA A 56 -14.49 -8.16 15.30
C ALA A 56 -13.07 -8.27 15.87
N GLY A 57 -12.61 -9.49 16.20
CA GLY A 57 -11.27 -9.75 16.69
C GLY A 57 -10.18 -9.32 15.69
N ILE A 58 -10.30 -9.68 14.42
CA ILE A 58 -9.35 -9.24 13.36
C ILE A 58 -9.38 -7.72 13.22
N THR A 59 -10.56 -7.10 13.27
CA THR A 59 -10.69 -5.65 13.13
C THR A 59 -9.95 -4.90 14.24
N LEU A 60 -10.01 -5.40 15.48
CA LEU A 60 -9.26 -4.85 16.62
C LEU A 60 -7.74 -5.01 16.49
N CYS A 61 -7.28 -6.05 15.82
CA CYS A 61 -5.86 -6.27 15.55
C CYS A 61 -5.33 -5.43 14.37
N PHE A 62 -6.20 -4.93 13.51
CA PHE A 62 -5.84 -4.25 12.26
C PHE A 62 -4.90 -3.05 12.44
N PRO A 63 -5.07 -2.14 13.44
CA PRO A 63 -4.13 -1.03 13.65
C PRO A 63 -2.71 -1.50 13.96
N ILE A 64 -2.54 -2.58 14.71
CA ILE A 64 -1.23 -3.16 15.01
C ILE A 64 -0.61 -3.75 13.75
N CYS A 65 -1.38 -4.46 12.95
CA CYS A 65 -0.93 -4.99 11.65
C CYS A 65 -0.50 -3.88 10.69
N LEU A 66 -1.25 -2.76 10.64
CA LEU A 66 -0.89 -1.58 9.85
C LEU A 66 0.44 -0.97 10.31
N PHE A 67 0.69 -0.93 11.61
CA PHE A 67 1.97 -0.45 12.15
C PHE A 67 3.12 -1.35 11.71
N ILE A 68 2.98 -2.67 11.79
CA ILE A 68 3.99 -3.63 11.31
C ILE A 68 4.25 -3.43 9.83
N MET A 69 3.21 -3.28 9.03
CA MET A 69 3.30 -3.02 7.58
C MET A 69 4.00 -1.69 7.28
N ALA A 70 3.64 -0.60 7.99
CA ALA A 70 4.28 0.70 7.84
C ALA A 70 5.79 0.64 8.12
N MET A 71 6.19 -0.10 9.16
CA MET A 71 7.59 -0.29 9.50
C MET A 71 8.34 -1.14 8.46
N SER A 72 7.71 -2.20 7.93
CA SER A 72 8.26 -3.00 6.83
C SER A 72 8.46 -2.14 5.57
N MET A 73 7.47 -1.30 5.22
CA MET A 73 7.57 -0.36 4.11
C MET A 73 8.66 0.68 4.31
N MET A 74 8.84 1.18 5.54
CA MET A 74 9.91 2.13 5.87
C MET A 74 11.29 1.56 5.50
N ILE A 75 11.58 0.34 5.89
CA ILE A 75 12.86 -0.30 5.60
C ILE A 75 12.93 -0.78 4.15
N GLY A 76 11.85 -1.41 3.65
CA GLY A 76 11.80 -2.01 2.31
C GLY A 76 11.88 -0.95 1.21
N VAL A 77 11.01 0.05 1.23
CA VAL A 77 10.98 1.11 0.20
C VAL A 77 12.16 2.07 0.35
N GLY A 78 12.51 2.46 1.59
CA GLY A 78 13.64 3.34 1.85
C GLY A 78 14.97 2.71 1.43
N GLY A 79 15.20 1.45 1.81
CA GLY A 79 16.36 0.68 1.40
C GLY A 79 16.42 0.45 -0.11
N ASN A 80 15.30 0.07 -0.71
CA ASN A 80 15.22 -0.16 -2.15
C ASN A 80 15.50 1.10 -2.97
N THR A 81 15.01 2.26 -2.55
CA THR A 81 15.32 3.54 -3.23
C THR A 81 16.82 3.80 -3.26
N LEU A 82 17.48 3.71 -2.10
CA LEU A 82 18.93 3.90 -2.02
C LEU A 82 19.69 2.84 -2.82
N PHE A 83 19.23 1.60 -2.79
CA PHE A 83 19.78 0.47 -3.54
C PHE A 83 19.69 0.70 -5.05
N ALA A 84 18.55 1.08 -5.60
CA ALA A 84 18.36 1.35 -7.03
C ALA A 84 19.27 2.48 -7.53
N ILE A 85 19.41 3.55 -6.75
CA ILE A 85 20.33 4.66 -7.07
C ILE A 85 21.78 4.16 -7.11
N ARG A 86 22.22 3.34 -6.13
CA ARG A 86 23.59 2.80 -6.10
C ARG A 86 23.85 1.80 -7.22
N LEU A 87 22.85 1.04 -7.63
CA LEU A 87 22.93 0.18 -8.82
C LEU A 87 23.16 0.99 -10.08
N GLY A 88 22.39 2.08 -10.28
CA GLY A 88 22.58 2.99 -11.41
C GLY A 88 23.98 3.64 -11.43
N GLN A 89 24.52 3.95 -10.26
CA GLN A 89 25.91 4.44 -10.10
C GLN A 89 26.99 3.36 -10.30
N LYS A 90 26.60 2.11 -10.56
CA LYS A 90 27.50 0.93 -10.64
C LYS A 90 28.30 0.67 -9.34
N LYS A 91 27.82 1.20 -8.19
CA LYS A 91 28.46 1.02 -6.86
C LYS A 91 27.94 -0.26 -6.17
N TYR A 92 28.25 -1.41 -6.76
CA TYR A 92 27.69 -2.73 -6.37
C TYR A 92 28.00 -3.13 -4.92
N ILE A 93 29.17 -2.78 -4.39
CA ILE A 93 29.54 -3.06 -2.99
C ILE A 93 28.59 -2.28 -2.05
N GLN A 94 28.35 -0.99 -2.33
CA GLN A 94 27.44 -0.17 -1.52
C GLN A 94 26.01 -0.68 -1.64
N ALA A 95 25.55 -1.06 -2.83
CA ALA A 95 24.26 -1.69 -3.02
C ALA A 95 24.13 -2.98 -2.20
N SER A 96 25.17 -3.83 -2.18
CA SER A 96 25.19 -5.03 -1.33
C SER A 96 25.11 -4.72 0.16
N ILE A 97 25.82 -3.70 0.65
CA ILE A 97 25.73 -3.27 2.04
C ILE A 97 24.31 -2.79 2.38
N ILE A 98 23.68 -2.01 1.51
CA ILE A 98 22.32 -1.48 1.70
C ILE A 98 21.30 -2.63 1.78
N LEU A 99 21.34 -3.59 0.83
CA LEU A 99 20.48 -4.77 0.84
C LEU A 99 20.61 -5.54 2.15
N ASN A 100 21.83 -5.83 2.58
CA ASN A 100 22.10 -6.62 3.77
C ASN A 100 21.72 -5.85 5.07
N ASN A 101 21.99 -4.54 5.12
CA ASN A 101 21.55 -3.71 6.25
C ASN A 101 20.01 -3.62 6.32
N SER A 102 19.31 -3.52 5.17
CA SER A 102 17.84 -3.55 5.15
C SER A 102 17.31 -4.90 5.65
N PHE A 103 17.91 -6.01 5.22
CA PHE A 103 17.52 -7.34 5.69
C PHE A 103 17.71 -7.49 7.21
N THR A 104 18.87 -7.06 7.73
CA THR A 104 19.14 -7.06 9.18
C THR A 104 18.16 -6.16 9.94
N LEU A 105 17.87 -4.96 9.42
CA LEU A 105 16.90 -4.05 10.04
C LEU A 105 15.49 -4.64 10.09
N LEU A 106 15.05 -5.33 9.03
CA LEU A 106 13.75 -6.00 9.01
C LEU A 106 13.66 -7.09 10.10
N ILE A 107 14.71 -7.87 10.28
CA ILE A 107 14.78 -8.89 11.34
C ILE A 107 14.76 -8.23 12.74
N LEU A 108 15.62 -7.23 12.98
CA LEU A 108 15.67 -6.55 14.27
C LEU A 108 14.34 -5.88 14.62
N MET A 109 13.72 -5.25 13.63
CA MET A 109 12.41 -4.63 13.81
C MET A 109 11.35 -5.68 14.12
N ALA A 110 11.33 -6.81 13.43
CA ALA A 110 10.39 -7.90 13.69
C ALA A 110 10.54 -8.48 15.10
N VAL A 111 11.79 -8.71 15.54
CA VAL A 111 12.08 -9.17 16.90
C VAL A 111 11.64 -8.13 17.94
N SER A 112 11.91 -6.84 17.69
CA SER A 112 11.44 -5.76 18.56
C SER A 112 9.91 -5.68 18.61
N THR A 113 9.25 -5.85 17.46
CA THR A 113 7.78 -5.85 17.36
C THR A 113 7.18 -7.04 18.11
N PHE A 114 7.78 -8.22 18.01
CA PHE A 114 7.36 -9.39 18.79
C PHE A 114 7.50 -9.12 20.29
N ALA A 115 8.67 -8.70 20.75
CA ALA A 115 8.93 -8.47 22.17
C ALA A 115 8.03 -7.36 22.75
N LEU A 116 7.91 -6.21 22.09
CA LEU A 116 7.05 -5.12 22.52
C LEU A 116 5.57 -5.48 22.36
N GLY A 117 5.23 -6.19 21.31
CA GLY A 117 3.87 -6.66 21.05
C GLY A 117 3.36 -7.56 22.16
N GLU A 118 4.12 -8.55 22.61
CA GLU A 118 3.74 -9.43 23.72
C GLU A 118 3.53 -8.64 25.04
N ILE A 119 4.33 -7.61 25.30
CA ILE A 119 4.21 -6.78 26.51
C ILE A 119 2.97 -5.86 26.43
N PHE A 120 2.75 -5.22 25.29
CA PHE A 120 1.76 -4.16 25.14
C PHE A 120 0.48 -4.60 24.42
N MET A 121 0.35 -5.86 23.97
CA MET A 121 -0.78 -6.37 23.19
C MET A 121 -2.12 -6.13 23.89
N VAL A 122 -2.26 -6.56 25.13
CA VAL A 122 -3.53 -6.43 25.87
C VAL A 122 -3.90 -4.96 26.13
N PRO A 123 -2.98 -4.10 26.62
CA PRO A 123 -3.25 -2.67 26.72
C PRO A 123 -3.66 -2.02 25.40
N LEU A 124 -2.99 -2.36 24.29
CA LEU A 124 -3.29 -1.81 22.98
C LEU A 124 -4.67 -2.27 22.47
N LEU A 125 -4.99 -3.56 22.59
CA LEU A 125 -6.31 -4.07 22.21
C LEU A 125 -7.44 -3.41 23.00
N LYS A 126 -7.26 -3.21 24.30
CA LYS A 126 -8.22 -2.46 25.13
C LYS A 126 -8.35 -1.01 24.70
N LEU A 127 -7.24 -0.35 24.37
CA LEU A 127 -7.22 1.03 23.82
C LEU A 127 -8.00 1.12 22.51
N PHE A 128 -7.93 0.08 21.67
CA PHE A 128 -8.68 0.00 20.40
C PHE A 128 -10.13 -0.46 20.57
N GLY A 129 -10.61 -0.62 21.81
CA GLY A 129 -12.02 -0.90 22.12
C GLY A 129 -12.36 -2.39 22.28
N ALA A 130 -11.39 -3.24 22.61
CA ALA A 130 -11.68 -4.64 22.90
C ALA A 130 -12.56 -4.78 24.16
N SER A 131 -13.71 -5.42 24.01
CA SER A 131 -14.60 -5.82 25.10
C SER A 131 -14.11 -7.11 25.78
N GLU A 132 -14.74 -7.47 26.91
CA GLU A 132 -14.45 -8.74 27.60
C GLU A 132 -14.67 -9.97 26.70
N GLN A 133 -15.59 -9.90 25.75
CA GLN A 133 -15.89 -10.99 24.82
C GLN A 133 -14.91 -11.04 23.63
N THR A 134 -14.49 -9.89 23.11
CA THR A 134 -13.61 -9.82 21.92
C THR A 134 -12.14 -9.90 22.28
N LEU A 135 -11.75 -9.52 23.49
CA LEU A 135 -10.34 -9.49 23.93
C LEU A 135 -9.67 -10.87 23.86
N PRO A 136 -10.25 -11.98 24.32
CA PRO A 136 -9.62 -13.31 24.21
C PRO A 136 -9.38 -13.69 22.75
N VAL A 137 -10.39 -13.49 21.87
CA VAL A 137 -10.32 -13.81 20.44
C VAL A 137 -9.26 -12.97 19.73
N ALA A 138 -9.24 -11.67 19.96
CA ALA A 138 -8.25 -10.77 19.39
C ALA A 138 -6.83 -11.09 19.90
N SER A 139 -6.68 -11.44 21.19
CA SER A 139 -5.39 -11.77 21.79
C SER A 139 -4.81 -13.08 21.24
N SER A 140 -5.63 -14.14 21.09
CA SER A 140 -5.19 -15.40 20.47
C SER A 140 -4.70 -15.17 19.05
N TYR A 141 -5.48 -14.44 18.25
CA TYR A 141 -5.12 -14.09 16.87
C TYR A 141 -3.82 -13.28 16.82
N MET A 142 -3.74 -12.21 17.59
CA MET A 142 -2.60 -11.28 17.56
C MET A 142 -1.31 -11.93 18.04
N ARG A 143 -1.34 -12.78 19.06
CA ARG A 143 -0.15 -13.50 19.56
C ARG A 143 0.47 -14.37 18.47
N ILE A 144 -0.34 -15.09 17.69
CA ILE A 144 0.14 -15.90 16.57
C ILE A 144 0.75 -14.99 15.50
N LEU A 145 0.10 -13.88 15.15
CA LEU A 145 0.63 -12.93 14.18
C LEU A 145 1.96 -12.30 14.63
N LEU A 146 2.09 -11.95 15.90
CA LEU A 146 3.35 -11.43 16.46
C LEU A 146 4.48 -12.44 16.36
N PHE A 147 4.20 -13.72 16.63
CA PHE A 147 5.17 -14.80 16.43
C PHE A 147 5.64 -14.86 14.96
N GLY A 148 4.74 -14.65 14.01
CA GLY A 148 5.03 -14.58 12.59
C GLY A 148 5.58 -13.24 12.08
N ALA A 149 5.79 -12.23 12.94
CA ALA A 149 6.19 -10.88 12.53
C ALA A 149 7.45 -10.84 11.65
N VAL A 150 8.40 -11.75 11.86
CA VAL A 150 9.62 -11.88 11.04
C VAL A 150 9.27 -12.16 9.58
N PHE A 151 8.33 -13.06 9.32
CA PHE A 151 7.93 -13.42 7.96
C PHE A 151 7.10 -12.32 7.32
N GLN A 152 6.20 -11.69 8.10
CA GLN A 152 5.37 -10.57 7.65
C GLN A 152 6.20 -9.33 7.26
N THR A 153 7.37 -9.13 7.84
CA THR A 153 8.22 -7.99 7.51
C THR A 153 9.20 -8.28 6.38
N ILE A 154 9.80 -9.48 6.33
CA ILE A 154 10.79 -9.85 5.32
C ILE A 154 10.15 -9.96 3.95
N ALA A 155 8.99 -10.60 3.82
CA ALA A 155 8.37 -10.85 2.52
C ALA A 155 8.09 -9.54 1.76
N PRO A 156 7.29 -8.58 2.25
CA PRO A 156 7.04 -7.34 1.53
C PRO A 156 8.29 -6.45 1.46
N GLY A 157 9.08 -6.33 2.55
CA GLY A 157 10.23 -5.46 2.60
C GLY A 157 11.32 -5.82 1.59
N MET A 158 11.64 -7.10 1.43
CA MET A 158 12.69 -7.56 0.52
C MET A 158 12.22 -7.71 -0.95
N ASN A 159 10.92 -7.83 -1.19
CA ASN A 159 10.40 -8.01 -2.55
C ASN A 159 10.68 -6.82 -3.47
N HIS A 160 10.73 -5.60 -2.92
CA HIS A 160 11.11 -4.40 -3.68
C HIS A 160 12.50 -4.50 -4.31
N PHE A 161 13.47 -5.11 -3.61
CA PHE A 161 14.84 -5.28 -4.10
C PHE A 161 14.92 -6.25 -5.29
N ILE A 162 14.07 -7.30 -5.33
CA ILE A 162 13.99 -8.23 -6.46
C ILE A 162 13.57 -7.48 -7.74
N ARG A 163 12.58 -6.57 -7.63
CA ARG A 163 12.14 -5.72 -8.74
C ARG A 163 13.29 -4.84 -9.24
N SER A 164 14.01 -4.19 -8.32
CA SER A 164 15.15 -3.31 -8.66
C SER A 164 16.37 -4.04 -9.23
N MET A 165 16.44 -5.36 -9.06
CA MET A 165 17.45 -6.20 -9.72
C MET A 165 17.05 -6.62 -11.16
N GLY A 166 15.91 -6.15 -11.69
CA GLY A 166 15.45 -6.51 -13.02
C GLY A 166 14.61 -7.79 -13.09
N HIS A 167 14.05 -8.22 -11.96
CA HIS A 167 13.24 -9.45 -11.87
C HIS A 167 11.78 -9.20 -11.42
N PRO A 168 11.01 -8.31 -12.11
CA PRO A 168 9.65 -7.97 -11.66
C PRO A 168 8.69 -9.16 -11.70
N LYS A 169 8.78 -10.03 -12.72
CA LYS A 169 7.98 -11.26 -12.80
C LYS A 169 8.25 -12.20 -11.62
N THR A 170 9.52 -12.36 -11.24
CA THR A 170 9.89 -13.22 -10.10
C THR A 170 9.33 -12.66 -8.79
N ALA A 171 9.36 -11.34 -8.60
CA ALA A 171 8.75 -10.68 -7.46
C ALA A 171 7.24 -10.93 -7.40
N MET A 172 6.54 -10.76 -8.53
CA MET A 172 5.11 -11.03 -8.65
C MET A 172 4.76 -12.49 -8.32
N PHE A 173 5.44 -13.45 -8.95
CA PHE A 173 5.13 -14.87 -8.72
C PHE A 173 5.27 -15.29 -7.26
N ARG A 174 6.22 -14.72 -6.52
CA ARG A 174 6.41 -15.01 -5.10
C ARG A 174 5.30 -14.43 -4.23
N GLU A 175 4.82 -13.24 -4.55
CA GLU A 175 3.63 -12.65 -3.91
C GLU A 175 2.38 -13.47 -4.22
N VAL A 176 2.19 -13.88 -5.48
CA VAL A 176 1.05 -14.72 -5.89
C VAL A 176 1.07 -16.08 -5.17
N ILE A 177 2.23 -16.73 -5.09
CA ILE A 177 2.36 -18.00 -4.35
C ILE A 177 1.99 -17.80 -2.87
N GLY A 178 2.45 -16.72 -2.24
CA GLY A 178 2.07 -16.39 -0.86
C GLY A 178 0.55 -16.24 -0.70
N ALA A 179 -0.08 -15.46 -1.56
CA ALA A 179 -1.52 -15.22 -1.52
C ALA A 179 -2.35 -16.49 -1.79
N VAL A 180 -1.98 -17.27 -2.80
CA VAL A 180 -2.66 -18.56 -3.10
C VAL A 180 -2.47 -19.56 -1.95
N SER A 181 -1.26 -19.63 -1.38
CA SER A 181 -1.01 -20.48 -0.21
C SER A 181 -1.88 -20.07 0.98
N ASN A 182 -2.07 -18.75 1.19
CA ASN A 182 -2.94 -18.28 2.27
C ASN A 182 -4.39 -18.74 2.05
N ILE A 183 -4.96 -18.52 0.87
CA ILE A 183 -6.32 -18.96 0.52
C ILE A 183 -6.51 -20.46 0.76
N ILE A 184 -5.55 -21.29 0.35
CA ILE A 184 -5.61 -22.75 0.54
C ILE A 184 -5.52 -23.09 2.03
N LEU A 185 -4.64 -22.44 2.77
CA LEU A 185 -4.45 -22.69 4.20
C LEU A 185 -5.62 -22.19 5.03
N ASP A 186 -6.25 -21.05 4.68
CA ASP A 186 -7.48 -20.57 5.31
C ASP A 186 -8.61 -21.58 5.15
N TRP A 187 -8.82 -22.09 3.93
CA TRP A 187 -9.79 -23.16 3.72
C TRP A 187 -9.47 -24.40 4.55
N LEU A 188 -8.21 -24.82 4.60
CA LEU A 188 -7.79 -26.02 5.32
C LEU A 188 -7.93 -25.86 6.84
N PHE A 189 -7.43 -24.77 7.42
CA PHE A 189 -7.37 -24.60 8.87
C PHE A 189 -8.70 -24.12 9.46
N ILE A 190 -9.42 -23.26 8.75
CA ILE A 190 -10.68 -22.72 9.23
C ILE A 190 -11.83 -23.69 8.92
N MET A 191 -11.97 -24.10 7.64
CA MET A 191 -13.16 -24.84 7.19
C MET A 191 -13.04 -26.35 7.43
N LYS A 192 -11.85 -26.94 7.24
CA LYS A 192 -11.66 -28.39 7.36
C LYS A 192 -11.25 -28.83 8.77
N PHE A 193 -10.31 -28.10 9.38
CA PHE A 193 -9.80 -28.45 10.72
C PHE A 193 -10.54 -27.75 11.83
N HIS A 194 -11.38 -26.75 11.53
CA HIS A 194 -12.18 -25.99 12.50
C HIS A 194 -11.35 -25.33 13.62
N TRP A 195 -10.14 -24.86 13.28
CA TRP A 195 -9.26 -24.16 14.25
C TRP A 195 -9.72 -22.73 14.56
N GLY A 196 -10.86 -22.29 13.99
CA GLY A 196 -11.43 -20.97 14.23
C GLY A 196 -10.49 -19.83 13.88
N ILE A 197 -10.45 -18.81 14.75
CA ILE A 197 -9.64 -17.59 14.53
C ILE A 197 -8.13 -17.88 14.55
N GLU A 198 -7.69 -18.87 15.33
CA GLU A 198 -6.29 -19.26 15.36
C GLU A 198 -5.88 -19.90 14.04
N GLY A 199 -6.81 -20.64 13.39
CA GLY A 199 -6.60 -21.17 12.05
C GLY A 199 -6.29 -20.09 11.02
N ALA A 200 -7.03 -18.98 11.03
CA ALA A 200 -6.76 -17.82 10.18
C ALA A 200 -5.37 -17.23 10.44
N ALA A 201 -4.99 -17.07 11.72
CA ALA A 201 -3.67 -16.56 12.07
C ALA A 201 -2.55 -17.49 11.60
N TRP A 202 -2.68 -18.81 11.82
CA TRP A 202 -1.71 -19.80 11.36
C TRP A 202 -1.62 -19.86 9.82
N ALA A 203 -2.73 -19.75 9.10
CA ALA A 203 -2.74 -19.67 7.65
C ALA A 203 -1.96 -18.44 7.15
N THR A 204 -2.20 -17.28 7.77
CA THR A 204 -1.50 -16.05 7.44
C THR A 204 0.01 -16.16 7.66
N ILE A 205 0.47 -16.58 8.83
CA ILE A 205 1.92 -16.67 9.08
C ILE A 205 2.61 -17.78 8.29
N SER A 206 1.93 -18.89 8.02
CA SER A 206 2.46 -19.98 7.21
C SER A 206 2.63 -19.56 5.74
N SER A 207 1.67 -18.83 5.17
CA SER A 207 1.78 -18.27 3.83
C SER A 207 2.89 -17.22 3.74
N GLN A 208 3.05 -16.39 4.77
CA GLN A 208 4.14 -15.40 4.84
C GLN A 208 5.50 -16.07 5.05
N LEU A 209 5.58 -17.19 5.75
CA LEU A 209 6.78 -18.03 5.83
C LEU A 209 7.17 -18.55 4.45
N ILE A 210 6.21 -19.12 3.69
CA ILE A 210 6.45 -19.58 2.32
C ILE A 210 6.96 -18.43 1.45
N ALA A 211 6.28 -17.28 1.48
CA ALA A 211 6.68 -16.11 0.70
C ALA A 211 8.07 -15.61 1.08
N SER A 212 8.37 -15.47 2.38
CA SER A 212 9.67 -15.00 2.88
C SER A 212 10.80 -15.98 2.57
N ALA A 213 10.54 -17.28 2.64
CA ALA A 213 11.50 -18.33 2.26
C ALA A 213 11.84 -18.25 0.77
N LEU A 214 10.83 -18.14 -0.10
CA LEU A 214 11.01 -17.98 -1.53
C LEU A 214 11.77 -16.69 -1.88
N ILE A 215 11.48 -15.59 -1.20
CA ILE A 215 12.16 -14.30 -1.39
C ILE A 215 13.62 -14.41 -0.94
N THR A 216 13.87 -14.97 0.25
CA THR A 216 15.24 -15.14 0.78
C THR A 216 16.05 -16.10 -0.09
N GLN A 217 15.44 -17.19 -0.58
CA GLN A 217 16.08 -18.11 -1.52
C GLN A 217 16.63 -17.40 -2.78
N PHE A 218 15.92 -16.37 -3.29
CA PHE A 218 16.41 -15.58 -4.42
C PHE A 218 17.76 -14.93 -4.12
N PHE A 219 17.93 -14.37 -2.93
CA PHE A 219 19.16 -13.65 -2.56
C PHE A 219 20.32 -14.59 -2.18
N VAL A 220 20.04 -15.87 -1.96
CA VAL A 220 21.07 -16.88 -1.65
C VAL A 220 21.55 -17.62 -2.90
N LYS A 221 20.74 -17.71 -3.97
CA LYS A 221 21.09 -18.41 -5.22
C LYS A 221 22.40 -17.89 -5.83
N LYS A 222 23.17 -18.83 -6.47
CA LYS A 222 24.47 -18.51 -7.08
C LYS A 222 24.42 -17.42 -8.16
N ASP A 223 23.32 -17.36 -8.90
CA ASP A 223 23.16 -16.47 -10.07
C ASP A 223 22.62 -15.08 -9.76
N THR A 224 22.32 -14.79 -8.49
CA THR A 224 21.79 -13.48 -8.10
C THR A 224 22.88 -12.41 -8.17
N PRO A 225 22.63 -11.22 -8.77
CA PRO A 225 23.64 -10.17 -8.94
C PRO A 225 24.22 -9.68 -7.62
N ILE A 226 23.35 -9.48 -6.62
CA ILE A 226 23.73 -9.02 -5.28
C ILE A 226 23.04 -9.94 -4.27
N LYS A 227 23.85 -10.51 -3.37
CA LYS A 227 23.44 -11.56 -2.43
C LYS A 227 23.41 -11.08 -1.01
N ILE A 228 22.64 -11.79 -0.19
CA ILE A 228 22.77 -11.73 1.26
C ILE A 228 24.12 -12.36 1.64
N ARG A 229 24.94 -11.59 2.36
CA ARG A 229 26.27 -12.00 2.84
C ARG A 229 26.45 -11.61 4.28
N TRP A 230 26.76 -12.56 5.16
CA TRP A 230 27.00 -12.34 6.59
C TRP A 230 27.95 -11.18 6.88
N ARG A 231 29.02 -11.06 6.07
CA ARG A 231 30.01 -9.97 6.20
C ARG A 231 29.42 -8.56 6.00
N HIS A 232 28.32 -8.41 5.27
CA HIS A 232 27.66 -7.14 4.99
C HIS A 232 26.42 -6.89 5.88
N MET A 233 26.05 -7.83 6.75
CA MET A 233 24.93 -7.71 7.68
C MET A 233 25.24 -6.77 8.86
N LYS A 234 26.52 -6.51 9.17
CA LYS A 234 26.89 -5.54 10.20
C LYS A 234 26.29 -4.18 9.85
N LEU A 235 25.46 -3.67 10.74
CA LEU A 235 24.79 -2.38 10.54
C LEU A 235 25.82 -1.26 10.45
N ARG A 236 25.68 -0.44 9.43
CA ARG A 236 26.49 0.76 9.21
C ARG A 236 25.60 1.98 9.33
N PHE A 237 25.76 2.72 10.41
CA PHE A 237 24.90 3.86 10.78
C PHE A 237 24.62 4.84 9.63
N PRO A 238 25.62 5.23 8.76
CA PRO A 238 25.35 6.13 7.64
C PRO A 238 24.32 5.58 6.62
N TYR A 239 24.30 4.26 6.40
CA TYR A 239 23.33 3.62 5.51
C TYR A 239 21.98 3.44 6.22
N VAL A 240 21.97 2.98 7.47
CA VAL A 240 20.77 2.84 8.30
C VAL A 240 20.00 4.16 8.36
N ARG A 241 20.68 5.25 8.72
CA ARG A 241 20.06 6.59 8.76
C ARG A 241 19.42 6.97 7.41
N LYS A 242 20.10 6.71 6.30
CA LYS A 242 19.56 7.02 4.96
C LYS A 242 18.37 6.13 4.60
N ILE A 243 18.41 4.84 4.93
CA ILE A 243 17.29 3.90 4.72
C ILE A 243 16.05 4.41 5.45
N ILE A 244 16.19 4.74 6.74
CA ILE A 244 15.08 5.24 7.56
C ILE A 244 14.53 6.55 7.00
N ILE A 245 15.38 7.55 6.73
CA ILE A 245 14.96 8.84 6.20
C ILE A 245 14.21 8.69 4.87
N LEU A 246 14.68 7.83 3.96
CA LEU A 246 14.02 7.58 2.68
C LEU A 246 12.74 6.75 2.83
N GLY A 247 12.59 6.04 3.93
CA GLY A 247 11.41 5.21 4.21
C GLY A 247 10.33 5.90 5.04
N ILE A 248 10.63 7.02 5.71
CA ILE A 248 9.63 7.78 6.48
C ILE A 248 8.41 8.17 5.64
N PRO A 249 8.54 8.69 4.39
CA PRO A 249 7.38 9.12 3.61
C PRO A 249 6.32 8.03 3.40
N PRO A 250 6.64 6.84 2.89
CA PRO A 250 5.64 5.79 2.69
C PRO A 250 5.08 5.24 4.00
N SER A 251 5.87 5.16 5.05
CA SER A 251 5.40 4.68 6.36
C SER A 251 4.46 5.70 7.02
N LEU A 252 4.81 6.98 6.99
CA LEU A 252 3.96 8.05 7.52
C LEU A 252 2.62 8.13 6.77
N MET A 253 2.63 7.95 5.45
CA MET A 253 1.41 7.90 4.64
C MET A 253 0.45 6.81 5.13
N GLN A 254 0.98 5.63 5.48
CA GLN A 254 0.17 4.53 5.99
C GLN A 254 -0.48 4.84 7.35
N LEU A 255 0.25 5.52 8.25
CA LEU A 255 -0.28 5.95 9.54
C LEU A 255 -1.30 7.07 9.39
N CYS A 256 -1.06 8.05 8.51
CA CYS A 256 -2.00 9.12 8.22
C CYS A 256 -3.32 8.62 7.61
N ASN A 257 -3.29 7.55 6.79
CA ASN A 257 -4.49 6.90 6.27
C ASN A 257 -5.40 6.38 7.42
N SER A 258 -4.82 5.82 8.46
CA SER A 258 -5.59 5.31 9.60
C SER A 258 -6.31 6.44 10.35
N LEU A 259 -5.61 7.54 10.63
CA LEU A 259 -6.19 8.72 11.27
C LEU A 259 -7.30 9.35 10.42
N MET A 260 -7.04 9.49 9.12
CA MET A 260 -8.00 10.03 8.17
C MET A 260 -9.30 9.19 8.15
N ASN A 261 -9.19 7.85 8.12
CA ASN A 261 -10.37 6.98 8.14
C ASN A 261 -11.20 7.14 9.42
N ALA A 262 -10.57 7.36 10.57
CA ALA A 262 -11.30 7.61 11.82
C ALA A 262 -12.07 8.95 11.78
N ILE A 263 -11.43 10.03 11.31
CA ILE A 263 -12.07 11.35 11.17
C ILE A 263 -13.21 11.27 10.15
N LEU A 264 -13.01 10.58 9.04
CA LEU A 264 -14.00 10.42 8.00
C LEU A 264 -15.23 9.64 8.50
N ALA A 265 -15.02 8.53 9.23
CA ALA A 265 -16.11 7.77 9.81
C ALA A 265 -16.93 8.62 10.79
N TRP A 266 -16.27 9.38 11.66
CA TRP A 266 -16.94 10.33 12.57
C TRP A 266 -17.75 11.38 11.79
N SER A 267 -17.16 11.98 10.75
CA SER A 267 -17.85 12.99 9.92
C SER A 267 -19.05 12.41 9.20
N LEU A 268 -18.93 11.20 8.62
CA LEU A 268 -20.03 10.52 7.93
C LEU A 268 -21.19 10.22 8.89
N THR A 269 -20.90 9.73 10.09
CA THR A 269 -21.94 9.48 11.11
C THR A 269 -22.64 10.77 11.50
N THR A 270 -21.89 11.81 11.85
CA THR A 270 -22.45 13.07 12.36
C THR A 270 -23.29 13.77 11.29
N TYR A 271 -22.74 14.01 10.12
CA TYR A 271 -23.41 14.75 9.06
C TYR A 271 -24.39 13.89 8.24
N GLY A 272 -24.22 12.55 8.26
CA GLY A 272 -25.19 11.62 7.72
C GLY A 272 -26.51 11.69 8.47
N ASN A 273 -26.47 11.72 9.80
CA ASN A 273 -27.68 11.88 10.64
C ASN A 273 -28.36 13.23 10.46
N ILE A 274 -27.64 14.28 10.08
CA ILE A 274 -28.20 15.60 9.80
C ILE A 274 -28.86 15.66 8.42
N SER A 275 -28.19 15.13 7.39
CA SER A 275 -28.60 15.31 5.99
C SER A 275 -29.54 14.22 5.45
N LEU A 276 -29.50 13.02 6.03
CA LEU A 276 -30.29 11.87 5.58
C LEU A 276 -31.35 11.54 6.62
N HIS A 277 -32.61 11.46 6.18
CA HIS A 277 -33.70 11.03 7.07
C HIS A 277 -33.58 9.53 7.36
N ASP A 278 -33.93 9.14 8.60
CA ASP A 278 -34.04 7.75 9.00
C ASP A 278 -35.00 7.00 8.09
N THR A 279 -34.55 5.85 7.60
CA THR A 279 -35.37 4.96 6.76
C THR A 279 -36.16 3.96 7.56
N GLY A 280 -36.07 4.00 8.89
CA GLY A 280 -36.61 3.01 9.81
C GLY A 280 -35.79 1.73 9.95
N VAL A 281 -34.87 1.44 9.00
CA VAL A 281 -33.94 0.30 9.02
C VAL A 281 -32.53 0.75 9.36
N LEU A 282 -32.08 1.88 8.78
CA LEU A 282 -30.76 2.47 9.00
C LEU A 282 -30.92 3.91 9.45
N SER A 283 -30.07 4.34 10.41
CA SER A 283 -29.91 5.76 10.71
C SER A 283 -29.30 6.49 9.53
N GLY A 284 -29.46 7.81 9.42
CA GLY A 284 -28.84 8.59 8.35
C GLY A 284 -27.32 8.47 8.33
N GLY A 285 -26.68 8.34 9.51
CA GLY A 285 -25.24 8.09 9.65
C GLY A 285 -24.81 6.73 9.14
N ASP A 286 -25.58 5.67 9.46
CA ASP A 286 -25.28 4.31 8.99
C ASP A 286 -25.43 4.20 7.47
N MET A 287 -26.41 4.89 6.90
CA MET A 287 -26.60 4.98 5.46
C MET A 287 -25.42 5.71 4.80
N ALA A 288 -24.94 6.80 5.37
CA ALA A 288 -23.78 7.53 4.85
C ALA A 288 -22.50 6.68 4.90
N ILE A 289 -22.26 5.94 5.99
CA ILE A 289 -21.13 5.02 6.12
C ILE A 289 -21.24 3.87 5.11
N SER A 290 -22.41 3.30 4.93
CA SER A 290 -22.65 2.22 3.97
C SER A 290 -22.44 2.70 2.53
N ALA A 291 -22.97 3.86 2.18
CA ALA A 291 -22.75 4.49 0.88
C ALA A 291 -21.26 4.76 0.63
N PHE A 292 -20.54 5.32 1.62
CA PHE A 292 -19.09 5.51 1.52
C PHE A 292 -18.34 4.18 1.39
N GLY A 293 -18.75 3.13 2.10
CA GLY A 293 -18.16 1.79 1.99
C GLY A 293 -18.20 1.26 0.54
N ILE A 294 -19.33 1.43 -0.15
CA ILE A 294 -19.49 1.07 -1.56
C ILE A 294 -18.58 1.92 -2.44
N VAL A 295 -18.60 3.24 -2.28
CA VAL A 295 -17.76 4.18 -3.04
C VAL A 295 -16.28 3.87 -2.85
N ASN A 296 -15.84 3.65 -1.61
CA ASN A 296 -14.45 3.34 -1.28
C ASN A 296 -14.00 1.98 -1.85
N SER A 297 -14.89 0.99 -1.91
CA SER A 297 -14.59 -0.30 -2.53
C SER A 297 -14.33 -0.13 -4.02
N ILE A 298 -15.21 0.57 -4.74
CA ILE A 298 -15.07 0.85 -6.18
C ILE A 298 -13.82 1.69 -6.43
N ALA A 299 -13.60 2.76 -5.65
CA ALA A 299 -12.42 3.60 -5.72
C ALA A 299 -11.12 2.81 -5.51
N SER A 300 -11.09 1.90 -4.55
CA SER A 300 -9.94 1.03 -4.28
C SER A 300 -9.63 0.13 -5.46
N PHE A 301 -10.63 -0.50 -6.09
CA PHE A 301 -10.44 -1.30 -7.30
C PHE A 301 -9.81 -0.52 -8.45
N ILE A 302 -10.13 0.77 -8.57
CA ILE A 302 -9.54 1.67 -9.57
C ILE A 302 -8.13 2.10 -9.17
N LEU A 303 -7.90 2.41 -7.89
CA LEU A 303 -6.61 2.92 -7.42
C LEU A 303 -5.52 1.85 -7.34
N LEU A 304 -5.85 0.60 -7.05
CA LEU A 304 -4.85 -0.48 -6.94
C LEU A 304 -4.04 -0.70 -8.20
N PRO A 305 -4.64 -0.79 -9.42
CA PRO A 305 -3.87 -0.85 -10.67
C PRO A 305 -2.98 0.37 -10.88
N LEU A 306 -3.47 1.57 -10.56
CA LEU A 306 -2.70 2.80 -10.67
C LEU A 306 -1.47 2.78 -9.73
N LEU A 307 -1.66 2.39 -8.47
CA LEU A 307 -0.57 2.24 -7.51
C LEU A 307 0.46 1.20 -7.97
N GLY A 308 -0.01 0.04 -8.44
CA GLY A 308 0.86 -0.99 -9.02
C GLY A 308 1.67 -0.45 -10.20
N PHE A 309 1.04 0.32 -11.08
CA PHE A 309 1.69 0.94 -12.22
C PHE A 309 2.79 1.93 -11.78
N VAL A 310 2.48 2.81 -10.85
CA VAL A 310 3.42 3.82 -10.32
C VAL A 310 4.58 3.17 -9.55
N HIS A 311 4.30 2.16 -8.72
CA HIS A 311 5.35 1.42 -8.01
C HIS A 311 6.25 0.60 -8.94
N GLY A 312 5.71 0.11 -10.06
CA GLY A 312 6.50 -0.58 -11.09
C GLY A 312 7.54 0.33 -11.75
N THR A 313 7.26 1.62 -11.89
CA THR A 313 8.19 2.59 -12.52
C THR A 313 9.27 3.10 -11.58
N GLN A 314 9.08 3.02 -10.27
CA GLN A 314 10.00 3.56 -9.27
C GLN A 314 11.45 3.02 -9.38
N PRO A 315 11.69 1.71 -9.55
CA PRO A 315 13.04 1.18 -9.77
C PRO A 315 13.71 1.72 -11.03
N ILE A 316 12.92 1.93 -12.11
CA ILE A 316 13.42 2.47 -13.39
C ILE A 316 13.90 3.91 -13.18
N ILE A 317 13.12 4.74 -12.51
CA ILE A 317 13.47 6.12 -12.18
C ILE A 317 14.73 6.14 -11.30
N GLY A 318 14.77 5.35 -10.22
CA GLY A 318 15.89 5.30 -9.28
C GLY A 318 17.21 4.90 -9.93
N TYR A 319 17.18 3.86 -10.77
CA TYR A 319 18.36 3.40 -11.52
C TYR A 319 18.87 4.48 -12.49
N ASN A 320 18.00 5.00 -13.39
CA ASN A 320 18.38 5.98 -14.39
C ASN A 320 18.83 7.31 -13.76
N TYR A 321 18.21 7.72 -12.65
CA TYR A 321 18.66 8.88 -11.88
C TYR A 321 20.05 8.65 -11.29
N GLY A 322 20.31 7.48 -10.71
CA GLY A 322 21.62 7.08 -10.21
C GLY A 322 22.68 7.05 -11.29
N ALA A 323 22.32 6.59 -12.48
CA ALA A 323 23.20 6.55 -13.67
C ALA A 323 23.37 7.90 -14.38
N ARG A 324 22.73 8.97 -13.92
CA ARG A 324 22.71 10.31 -14.56
C ARG A 324 22.12 10.32 -15.97
N LEU A 325 21.25 9.38 -16.30
CA LEU A 325 20.55 9.28 -17.58
C LEU A 325 19.26 10.11 -17.54
N ASN A 326 19.40 11.42 -17.39
CA ASN A 326 18.29 12.35 -17.15
C ASN A 326 17.23 12.33 -18.27
N ALA A 327 17.61 12.17 -19.52
CA ALA A 327 16.70 12.01 -20.64
C ALA A 327 15.78 10.79 -20.47
N ARG A 328 16.31 9.67 -19.96
CA ARG A 328 15.54 8.46 -19.68
C ARG A 328 14.61 8.62 -18.49
N VAL A 329 15.03 9.35 -17.46
CA VAL A 329 14.17 9.71 -16.32
C VAL A 329 12.96 10.51 -16.81
N LYS A 330 13.20 11.57 -17.63
CA LYS A 330 12.12 12.39 -18.22
C LYS A 330 11.21 11.57 -19.12
N ALA A 331 11.75 10.69 -19.95
CA ALA A 331 10.97 9.80 -20.81
C ALA A 331 10.13 8.82 -19.98
N THR A 332 10.70 8.19 -18.92
CA THR A 332 9.96 7.30 -18.02
C THR A 332 8.78 8.04 -17.39
N LEU A 333 9.00 9.25 -16.86
CA LEU A 333 7.93 10.07 -16.29
C LEU A 333 6.84 10.39 -17.30
N LYS A 334 7.22 10.84 -18.50
CA LYS A 334 6.27 11.15 -19.58
C LYS A 334 5.36 9.95 -19.89
N PHE A 335 5.94 8.76 -20.07
CA PHE A 335 5.16 7.54 -20.32
C PHE A 335 4.32 7.15 -19.11
N THR A 336 4.86 7.27 -17.89
CA THR A 336 4.10 6.99 -16.67
C THR A 336 2.87 7.90 -16.58
N PHE A 337 3.01 9.20 -16.87
CA PHE A 337 1.88 10.13 -16.90
C PHE A 337 0.87 9.79 -17.97
N ILE A 338 1.29 9.53 -19.20
CA ILE A 338 0.38 9.20 -20.30
C ILE A 338 -0.51 8.00 -19.96
N TYR A 339 0.09 6.90 -19.48
CA TYR A 339 -0.65 5.69 -19.14
C TYR A 339 -1.51 5.87 -17.89
N ALA A 340 -0.98 6.51 -16.83
CA ALA A 340 -1.72 6.75 -15.61
C ALA A 340 -2.92 7.69 -15.85
N PHE A 341 -2.73 8.76 -16.62
CA PHE A 341 -3.81 9.68 -16.99
C PHE A 341 -4.85 9.01 -17.88
N GLY A 342 -4.42 8.30 -18.93
CA GLY A 342 -5.32 7.60 -19.85
C GLY A 342 -6.20 6.61 -19.08
N PHE A 343 -5.61 5.81 -18.20
CA PHE A 343 -6.34 4.88 -17.33
C PHE A 343 -7.35 5.61 -16.42
N MET A 344 -6.89 6.67 -15.74
CA MET A 344 -7.74 7.39 -14.79
C MET A 344 -8.84 8.22 -15.43
N ILE A 345 -8.64 8.73 -16.64
CA ILE A 345 -9.72 9.40 -17.39
C ILE A 345 -10.82 8.40 -17.74
N VAL A 346 -10.48 7.20 -18.21
CA VAL A 346 -11.47 6.16 -18.50
C VAL A 346 -12.21 5.75 -17.22
N ALA A 347 -11.47 5.50 -16.13
CA ALA A 347 -12.06 5.13 -14.85
C ALA A 347 -12.96 6.25 -14.28
N TRP A 348 -12.53 7.50 -14.39
CA TRP A 348 -13.31 8.66 -14.00
C TRP A 348 -14.60 8.78 -14.82
N ALA A 349 -14.51 8.64 -16.14
CA ALA A 349 -15.69 8.67 -17.02
C ALA A 349 -16.70 7.57 -16.65
N LEU A 350 -16.22 6.34 -16.38
CA LEU A 350 -17.08 5.26 -15.91
C LEU A 350 -17.76 5.59 -14.59
N MET A 351 -17.01 6.14 -13.60
CA MET A 351 -17.59 6.55 -12.32
C MET A 351 -18.64 7.66 -12.47
N MET A 352 -18.43 8.61 -13.40
CA MET A 352 -19.37 9.71 -13.60
C MET A 352 -20.65 9.30 -14.35
N TRP A 353 -20.50 8.49 -15.40
CA TRP A 353 -21.61 8.13 -16.27
C TRP A 353 -22.35 6.86 -15.86
N GLN A 354 -21.65 5.90 -15.26
CA GLN A 354 -22.19 4.58 -14.89
C GLN A 354 -22.27 4.39 -13.35
N ALA A 355 -22.38 5.48 -12.60
CA ALA A 355 -22.39 5.42 -11.14
C ALA A 355 -23.42 4.44 -10.59
N GLU A 356 -24.65 4.49 -11.09
CA GLU A 356 -25.76 3.62 -10.67
C GLU A 356 -25.49 2.14 -10.99
N ALA A 357 -25.02 1.86 -12.21
CA ALA A 357 -24.69 0.49 -12.62
C ALA A 357 -23.50 -0.10 -11.82
N LEU A 358 -22.55 0.74 -11.41
CA LEU A 358 -21.41 0.31 -10.58
C LEU A 358 -21.81 0.05 -9.13
N VAL A 359 -22.80 0.77 -8.62
CA VAL A 359 -23.28 0.65 -7.23
C VAL A 359 -24.30 -0.47 -7.07
N ALA A 360 -25.17 -0.69 -8.06
CA ALA A 360 -26.28 -1.64 -8.00
C ALA A 360 -25.91 -3.06 -7.49
N PRO A 361 -24.77 -3.67 -7.90
CA PRO A 361 -24.37 -4.99 -7.40
C PRO A 361 -24.11 -5.05 -5.89
N PHE A 362 -23.78 -3.92 -5.24
CA PHE A 362 -23.45 -3.87 -3.82
C PHE A 362 -24.67 -3.70 -2.92
N ALA A 363 -25.78 -3.21 -3.45
CA ALA A 363 -27.03 -2.98 -2.70
C ALA A 363 -28.27 -3.35 -3.55
N PRO A 364 -28.42 -4.62 -4.00
CA PRO A 364 -29.43 -4.97 -5.01
C PRO A 364 -30.88 -4.74 -4.56
N ASN A 365 -31.14 -4.75 -3.25
CA ASN A 365 -32.49 -4.65 -2.67
C ASN A 365 -32.76 -3.30 -1.97
N ASP A 366 -31.82 -2.35 -2.01
CA ASP A 366 -31.94 -1.04 -1.35
C ASP A 366 -31.71 0.10 -2.33
N LEU A 367 -32.78 0.55 -2.99
CA LEU A 367 -32.76 1.62 -3.97
C LEU A 367 -32.26 2.94 -3.37
N LYS A 368 -32.62 3.24 -2.12
CA LYS A 368 -32.23 4.48 -1.45
C LYS A 368 -30.74 4.51 -1.18
N LEU A 369 -30.15 3.38 -0.76
CA LEU A 369 -28.70 3.23 -0.59
C LEU A 369 -27.98 3.32 -1.96
N GLN A 370 -28.56 2.74 -3.03
CA GLN A 370 -28.00 2.87 -4.40
C GLN A 370 -27.95 4.34 -4.85
N GLU A 371 -29.05 5.07 -4.71
CA GLU A 371 -29.12 6.50 -5.07
C GLU A 371 -28.11 7.33 -4.28
N THR A 372 -28.07 7.12 -2.93
CA THR A 372 -27.13 7.82 -2.06
C THR A 372 -25.68 7.52 -2.41
N ALA A 373 -25.35 6.25 -2.65
CA ALA A 373 -23.99 5.84 -3.02
C ALA A 373 -23.58 6.32 -4.42
N ALA A 374 -24.51 6.32 -5.39
CA ALA A 374 -24.24 6.86 -6.74
C ALA A 374 -24.03 8.39 -6.72
N TRP A 375 -24.84 9.11 -5.95
CA TRP A 375 -24.64 10.54 -5.69
C TRP A 375 -23.30 10.81 -5.02
N ALA A 376 -22.99 10.08 -3.94
CA ALA A 376 -21.72 10.19 -3.23
C ALA A 376 -20.52 9.89 -4.14
N MET A 377 -20.62 8.86 -5.00
CA MET A 377 -19.58 8.47 -5.93
C MET A 377 -19.27 9.55 -6.96
N ARG A 378 -20.28 10.22 -7.52
CA ARG A 378 -20.09 11.32 -8.46
C ARG A 378 -19.35 12.49 -7.82
N ILE A 379 -19.67 12.83 -6.56
CA ILE A 379 -18.98 13.89 -5.82
C ILE A 379 -17.56 13.48 -5.47
N PHE A 380 -17.39 12.32 -4.81
CA PHE A 380 -16.10 11.81 -4.38
C PHE A 380 -15.14 11.60 -5.56
N GLY A 381 -15.65 11.10 -6.68
CA GLY A 381 -14.89 10.84 -7.90
C GLY A 381 -14.57 12.07 -8.75
N ALA A 382 -15.10 13.25 -8.45
CA ALA A 382 -15.03 14.42 -9.33
C ALA A 382 -13.61 14.79 -9.81
N ALA A 383 -12.61 14.65 -8.95
CA ALA A 383 -11.19 14.94 -9.28
C ALA A 383 -10.32 13.68 -9.45
N PHE A 384 -10.90 12.49 -9.62
CA PHE A 384 -10.14 11.23 -9.71
C PHE A 384 -9.12 11.23 -10.85
N PHE A 385 -9.45 11.87 -11.99
CA PHE A 385 -8.51 12.01 -13.10
C PHE A 385 -7.24 12.81 -12.76
N MET A 386 -7.26 13.62 -11.69
CA MET A 386 -6.10 14.42 -11.24
C MET A 386 -5.14 13.64 -10.33
N ILE A 387 -5.57 12.52 -9.74
CA ILE A 387 -4.77 11.70 -8.81
C ILE A 387 -3.38 11.32 -9.37
N PRO A 388 -3.23 10.95 -10.67
CA PRO A 388 -1.92 10.65 -11.23
C PRO A 388 -0.87 11.76 -11.08
N LEU A 389 -1.29 13.04 -11.10
CA LEU A 389 -0.37 14.17 -10.94
C LEU A 389 0.36 14.14 -9.59
N GLY A 390 -0.39 13.89 -8.53
CA GLY A 390 0.18 13.76 -7.18
C GLY A 390 0.99 12.48 -6.99
N LEU A 391 0.43 11.32 -7.38
CA LEU A 391 1.07 10.02 -7.17
C LEU A 391 2.36 9.83 -7.96
N VAL A 392 2.36 10.17 -9.25
CA VAL A 392 3.56 10.06 -10.09
C VAL A 392 4.64 11.04 -9.64
N SER A 393 4.26 12.28 -9.25
CA SER A 393 5.20 13.24 -8.67
C SER A 393 5.80 12.74 -7.36
N GLY A 394 4.99 12.19 -6.45
CA GLY A 394 5.44 11.58 -5.20
C GLY A 394 6.40 10.41 -5.43
N SER A 395 6.07 9.53 -6.37
CA SER A 395 6.92 8.39 -6.75
C SER A 395 8.26 8.82 -7.36
N PHE A 396 8.26 9.88 -8.15
CA PHE A 396 9.50 10.48 -8.67
C PHE A 396 10.41 10.98 -7.55
N PHE A 397 9.88 11.76 -6.61
CA PHE A 397 10.67 12.23 -5.47
C PHE A 397 11.16 11.08 -4.60
N GLN A 398 10.32 10.06 -4.38
CA GLN A 398 10.70 8.84 -3.68
C GLN A 398 11.82 8.10 -4.42
N GLY A 399 11.66 7.83 -5.71
CA GLY A 399 12.62 7.09 -6.55
C GLY A 399 13.96 7.82 -6.72
N THR A 400 13.96 9.16 -6.71
CA THR A 400 15.18 9.99 -6.79
C THR A 400 15.85 10.24 -5.44
N GLY A 401 15.31 9.68 -4.35
CA GLY A 401 15.88 9.81 -3.01
C GLY A 401 15.63 11.16 -2.34
N LYS A 402 14.65 11.95 -2.81
CA LYS A 402 14.26 13.25 -2.26
C LYS A 402 13.16 13.09 -1.20
N ALA A 403 13.48 12.38 -0.10
CA ALA A 403 12.55 11.97 0.94
C ALA A 403 11.66 13.11 1.47
N LEU A 404 12.25 14.26 1.82
CA LEU A 404 11.49 15.40 2.37
C LEU A 404 10.42 15.92 1.40
N ARG A 405 10.71 15.96 0.09
CA ARG A 405 9.73 16.39 -0.91
C ARG A 405 8.63 15.37 -1.12
N SER A 406 8.98 14.08 -1.12
CA SER A 406 8.00 13.01 -1.15
C SER A 406 7.10 13.02 0.10
N MET A 407 7.69 13.21 1.28
CA MET A 407 6.96 13.33 2.54
C MET A 407 6.02 14.54 2.55
N PHE A 408 6.51 15.71 2.14
CA PHE A 408 5.69 16.92 2.05
C PHE A 408 4.49 16.72 1.12
N LEU A 409 4.71 16.17 -0.08
CA LEU A 409 3.64 15.98 -1.06
C LEU A 409 2.57 15.00 -0.58
N ASN A 410 3.00 13.86 -0.01
CA ASN A 410 2.08 12.87 0.53
C ASN A 410 1.35 13.38 1.78
N GLY A 411 2.07 14.05 2.69
CA GLY A 411 1.50 14.66 3.89
C GLY A 411 0.60 15.85 3.58
N CYS A 412 0.94 16.64 2.55
CA CYS A 412 0.12 17.75 2.09
C CYS A 412 -1.28 17.29 1.68
N ARG A 413 -1.37 16.22 0.89
CA ARG A 413 -2.65 15.68 0.45
C ARG A 413 -3.54 15.26 1.63
N GLN A 414 -2.99 14.48 2.58
CA GLN A 414 -3.79 13.85 3.63
C GLN A 414 -3.96 14.73 4.87
N VAL A 415 -2.87 15.34 5.34
CA VAL A 415 -2.87 16.06 6.61
C VAL A 415 -3.19 17.54 6.42
N ILE A 416 -2.57 18.18 5.41
CA ILE A 416 -2.69 19.63 5.23
C ILE A 416 -3.97 20.00 4.47
N LEU A 417 -4.40 19.18 3.52
CA LEU A 417 -5.59 19.46 2.71
C LEU A 417 -6.80 18.65 3.18
N LEU A 418 -6.74 17.32 3.16
CA LEU A 418 -7.92 16.49 3.36
C LEU A 418 -8.51 16.64 4.77
N ILE A 419 -7.70 16.53 5.83
CA ILE A 419 -8.22 16.64 7.21
C ILE A 419 -8.87 18.00 7.47
N PRO A 420 -8.25 19.16 7.16
CA PRO A 420 -8.93 20.45 7.34
C PRO A 420 -10.20 20.58 6.51
N PHE A 421 -10.21 20.12 5.24
CA PHE A 421 -11.44 20.16 4.44
C PHE A 421 -12.53 19.25 4.99
N LEU A 422 -12.19 18.07 5.52
CA LEU A 422 -13.13 17.16 6.20
C LEU A 422 -13.73 17.78 7.47
N LEU A 423 -13.00 18.66 8.14
CA LEU A 423 -13.49 19.34 9.35
C LEU A 423 -14.27 20.61 9.04
N VAL A 424 -13.90 21.36 7.98
CA VAL A 424 -14.47 22.66 7.68
C VAL A 424 -15.66 22.60 6.72
N LEU A 425 -15.53 21.88 5.59
CA LEU A 425 -16.58 21.84 4.56
C LEU A 425 -17.93 21.31 5.06
N PRO A 426 -17.99 20.29 5.93
CA PRO A 426 -19.26 19.77 6.42
C PRO A 426 -20.08 20.80 7.23
N HIS A 427 -19.46 21.80 7.83
CA HIS A 427 -20.18 22.87 8.53
C HIS A 427 -21.03 23.74 7.60
N PHE A 428 -20.63 23.84 6.30
CA PHE A 428 -21.32 24.65 5.30
C PHE A 428 -22.16 23.82 4.32
N LEU A 429 -21.75 22.58 4.07
CA LEU A 429 -22.31 21.74 3.02
C LEU A 429 -22.80 20.38 3.55
N GLU A 430 -22.82 20.20 4.87
CA GLU A 430 -23.26 18.97 5.55
C GLU A 430 -22.59 17.71 4.94
N LEU A 431 -23.35 16.65 4.70
CA LEU A 431 -22.85 15.40 4.13
C LEU A 431 -22.18 15.58 2.76
N LYS A 432 -22.67 16.51 1.94
CA LYS A 432 -22.03 16.87 0.66
C LYS A 432 -20.61 17.38 0.88
N GLY A 433 -20.38 18.16 1.94
CA GLY A 433 -19.05 18.66 2.31
C GLY A 433 -18.07 17.55 2.68
N VAL A 434 -18.55 16.46 3.34
CA VAL A 434 -17.73 15.29 3.64
C VAL A 434 -17.21 14.65 2.37
N PHE A 435 -18.08 14.41 1.38
CA PHE A 435 -17.69 13.81 0.11
C PHE A 435 -16.87 14.75 -0.79
N MET A 436 -17.09 16.07 -0.71
CA MET A 436 -16.34 17.07 -1.48
C MET A 436 -14.92 17.31 -0.95
N ALA A 437 -14.62 16.99 0.30
CA ALA A 437 -13.29 17.15 0.88
C ALA A 437 -12.21 16.38 0.11
N GLN A 438 -12.52 15.16 -0.34
CA GLN A 438 -11.58 14.31 -1.07
C GLN A 438 -11.16 14.90 -2.44
N PRO A 439 -12.08 15.22 -3.36
CA PRO A 439 -11.70 15.77 -4.67
C PRO A 439 -10.98 17.12 -4.56
N ILE A 440 -11.33 17.97 -3.60
CA ILE A 440 -10.63 19.24 -3.39
C ILE A 440 -9.18 19.01 -2.91
N ALA A 441 -8.99 18.07 -1.97
CA ALA A 441 -7.66 17.69 -1.51
C ALA A 441 -6.82 17.04 -2.62
N ASP A 442 -7.42 16.19 -3.43
CA ASP A 442 -6.75 15.52 -4.57
C ASP A 442 -6.33 16.53 -5.64
N ALA A 443 -7.21 17.48 -5.99
CA ALA A 443 -6.89 18.57 -6.92
C ALA A 443 -5.78 19.48 -6.38
N GLY A 444 -5.87 19.90 -5.13
CA GLY A 444 -4.82 20.73 -4.49
C GLY A 444 -3.46 20.02 -4.48
N ALA A 445 -3.43 18.76 -4.07
CA ALA A 445 -2.21 17.96 -4.07
C ALA A 445 -1.66 17.72 -5.48
N ALA A 446 -2.54 17.56 -6.48
CA ALA A 446 -2.16 17.41 -7.87
C ALA A 446 -1.44 18.66 -8.41
N PHE A 447 -1.98 19.86 -8.17
CA PHE A 447 -1.35 21.12 -8.57
C PHE A 447 -0.01 21.33 -7.87
N ILE A 448 0.06 21.13 -6.55
CA ILE A 448 1.31 21.24 -5.79
C ILE A 448 2.34 20.23 -6.30
N GLY A 449 1.92 18.99 -6.50
CA GLY A 449 2.79 17.92 -7.01
C GLY A 449 3.36 18.23 -8.39
N LEU A 450 2.51 18.70 -9.30
CA LEU A 450 2.92 19.10 -10.65
C LEU A 450 3.89 20.28 -10.63
N ALA A 451 3.59 21.33 -9.83
CA ALA A 451 4.46 22.50 -9.71
C ALA A 451 5.85 22.11 -9.17
N MET A 452 5.89 21.30 -8.11
CA MET A 452 7.15 20.79 -7.54
C MET A 452 7.93 19.94 -8.56
N LEU A 453 7.24 19.07 -9.31
CA LEU A 453 7.86 18.22 -10.32
C LEU A 453 8.42 19.05 -11.47
N LEU A 454 7.67 19.99 -12.02
CA LEU A 454 8.13 20.85 -13.12
C LEU A 454 9.35 21.69 -12.71
N HIS A 455 9.36 22.22 -11.47
CA HIS A 455 10.51 22.93 -10.93
C HIS A 455 11.76 22.02 -10.86
N GLU A 456 11.56 20.77 -10.47
CA GLU A 456 12.68 19.81 -10.37
C GLU A 456 13.18 19.34 -11.74
N LEU A 457 12.26 19.12 -12.70
CA LEU A 457 12.64 18.70 -14.07
C LEU A 457 13.47 19.75 -14.82
N LYS A 458 13.28 21.06 -14.49
CA LYS A 458 14.14 22.15 -15.02
C LYS A 458 15.58 22.01 -14.54
N LYS A 459 15.80 21.43 -13.35
CA LYS A 459 17.14 21.20 -12.78
C LYS A 459 17.84 19.96 -13.31
N LEU A 460 17.09 19.03 -13.88
CA LEU A 460 17.62 17.85 -14.54
C LEU A 460 18.07 18.22 -15.98
N LYS A 461 19.24 18.82 -16.08
CA LYS A 461 19.90 19.06 -17.37
C LYS A 461 20.47 17.78 -17.95
#